data_acf4695a108f585374bf79f12eedd0bb
#
_entry.id   acf4695a108f585374bf79f12eedd0bb
#
_cell.length_a   1.000
_cell.length_b   1.000
_cell.length_c   1.000
_cell.angle_alpha   90.00
_cell.angle_beta   90.00
_cell.angle_gamma   90.00
#
_symmetry.space_group_name_H-M   'P 1'
#
loop_
_entity.id
_entity.type
_entity.pdbx_description
1 polymer ?
#
loop_
_entity_poly.entity_id
_entity_poly.type
_entity_poly.pdbx_seq_one_letter_code
_entity_poly.pdbx_strand_id
1 'polypeptide(L)'
;MLPASVSYHPSSFITACHIPLLRMRLGQVSLSSHIQPMIRQPVTLQPTTFSPSQGGPGKAPICALATQPGGAIGIVRVSGEGALEVTDRIFRSKKRKHLTEAGGYTLHYGEILDKDGETIDDVLVSVFRAPHSYTGEDSTEIACHGSAYILNKVVQVLIKAGCRQAQPGEYTQRAYLNGKMDLSQAEAVADLIAASNRASHQIALSQLKGHFSSELSQLRKQLLKMTSLLELELDFSDHEELEFADRSELKVLAEKIHNRIITLTESFETGNALKRGIPVAIIGKTNVGKSTLLNCLLHEEKAIVSNIHGTTRDTIEDTTEIQGVTFRFIDTAGIRHTDDQIEQLGIRRAYAKLDEASIVLWVVDRQPTTEERMEMRHLTEEKKLITVFNKMDTMPAAARCPEVNPQVIYISAKLKQNITALETAIYEAAGLQTINENSVIITSARHYDALSHADESILRVINALNDGLSGDLISEDLRICLDQLADITGGQITTHEVLGNIFKNFCIGK
;
A
#
# COMPACT_ATOMS: atom_id res chain seq x y z
N MET A 1 18.52 48.81 27.62
CA MET A 1 18.84 47.52 28.22
C MET A 1 18.38 46.43 27.25
N LEU A 2 19.30 45.90 26.46
CA LEU A 2 19.14 44.73 25.63
C LEU A 2 19.59 43.51 26.46
N PRO A 3 19.05 42.28 26.18
CA PRO A 3 19.97 41.19 25.92
C PRO A 3 19.64 40.39 24.65
N ALA A 4 20.64 40.23 23.88
CA ALA A 4 21.32 39.00 23.41
C ALA A 4 20.52 38.07 22.49
N SER A 5 20.91 38.14 21.24
CA SER A 5 20.69 37.18 20.14
C SER A 5 21.30 35.80 20.45
N VAL A 6 20.50 34.72 20.31
CA VAL A 6 20.99 33.36 20.21
C VAL A 6 20.79 32.90 18.78
N SER A 7 21.91 32.76 18.08
CA SER A 7 22.01 32.15 16.76
C SER A 7 21.93 30.62 16.89
N TYR A 8 20.96 29.99 16.24
CA TYR A 8 20.94 28.55 16.03
C TYR A 8 21.58 28.21 14.70
N HIS A 9 22.68 27.46 14.73
CA HIS A 9 23.23 26.75 13.59
C HIS A 9 22.58 25.38 13.49
N PRO A 10 22.15 24.93 12.32
CA PRO A 10 21.73 23.55 12.13
C PRO A 10 22.95 22.70 11.77
N SER A 11 23.43 21.88 12.68
CA SER A 11 24.40 20.84 12.41
C SER A 11 23.69 19.53 12.09
N SER A 12 23.91 19.11 10.86
CA SER A 12 23.79 17.77 10.28
C SER A 12 24.02 16.61 11.26
N PHE A 13 23.02 15.72 11.37
CA PHE A 13 23.19 14.35 11.89
C PHE A 13 23.20 13.37 10.73
N ILE A 14 24.41 13.08 10.22
CA ILE A 14 24.70 11.84 9.50
C ILE A 14 25.34 10.91 10.51
N THR A 15 24.58 9.95 11.02
CA THR A 15 25.14 8.91 11.89
C THR A 15 25.66 7.79 11.01
N ALA A 16 26.95 7.85 10.69
CA ALA A 16 27.68 6.71 10.15
C ALA A 16 27.89 5.69 11.25
N CYS A 17 27.39 4.46 11.07
CA CYS A 17 27.78 3.34 11.90
C CYS A 17 29.26 2.99 11.69
N HIS A 18 30.12 3.48 12.56
CA HIS A 18 31.49 3.00 12.67
C HIS A 18 31.51 1.73 13.52
N ILE A 19 31.90 0.63 12.90
CA ILE A 19 32.34 -0.59 13.61
C ILE A 19 33.78 -0.34 14.05
N PRO A 20 34.11 -0.42 15.36
CA PRO A 20 35.48 -0.24 15.81
C PRO A 20 36.32 -1.48 15.49
N LEU A 21 37.35 -1.30 14.68
CA LEU A 21 38.45 -2.24 14.52
C LEU A 21 39.23 -2.32 15.84
N LEU A 22 39.08 -3.42 16.56
CA LEU A 22 39.86 -3.73 17.75
C LEU A 22 41.26 -4.10 17.33
N ARG A 23 42.23 -3.16 17.47
CA ARG A 23 43.68 -3.45 17.44
C ARG A 23 44.03 -4.24 18.70
N MET A 24 44.27 -5.55 18.60
CA MET A 24 44.97 -6.31 19.66
C MET A 24 46.46 -6.07 19.54
N ARG A 25 47.04 -5.60 20.66
CA ARG A 25 48.52 -5.51 20.89
C ARG A 25 49.07 -6.92 20.98
N LEU A 26 50.14 -7.17 20.23
CA LEU A 26 51.00 -8.34 20.32
C LEU A 26 51.73 -8.29 21.66
N GLY A 27 51.38 -9.17 22.57
CA GLY A 27 52.19 -9.54 23.75
C GLY A 27 52.97 -10.81 23.42
N GLN A 28 54.28 -10.75 23.54
CA GLN A 28 55.18 -11.89 23.37
C GLN A 28 54.91 -12.92 24.48
N VAL A 29 54.63 -14.16 24.08
CA VAL A 29 54.74 -15.33 24.96
C VAL A 29 55.48 -16.44 24.21
N SER A 30 56.48 -16.98 24.90
CA SER A 30 57.47 -17.94 24.43
C SER A 30 56.89 -19.28 23.95
N LEU A 31 57.54 -19.82 22.93
CA LEU A 31 57.35 -21.16 22.38
C LEU A 31 57.63 -22.24 23.44
N SER A 32 56.66 -23.12 23.64
CA SER A 32 56.89 -24.48 24.14
C SER A 32 56.19 -25.45 23.16
N SER A 33 57.02 -26.29 22.59
CA SER A 33 56.73 -27.34 21.63
C SER A 33 55.79 -28.39 22.18
N HIS A 34 54.61 -28.57 21.57
CA HIS A 34 53.88 -29.82 21.31
C HIS A 34 52.61 -29.53 20.52
N ILE A 35 52.73 -29.48 19.19
CA ILE A 35 51.58 -29.47 18.30
C ILE A 35 51.54 -30.83 17.61
N GLN A 36 50.64 -31.70 18.07
CA GLN A 36 50.15 -32.77 17.25
C GLN A 36 49.16 -32.22 16.19
N PRO A 37 49.22 -32.65 14.94
CA PRO A 37 48.26 -32.24 13.94
C PRO A 37 46.90 -32.88 14.23
N MET A 38 45.94 -32.09 14.65
CA MET A 38 44.52 -32.50 14.65
C MET A 38 44.09 -32.66 13.21
N ILE A 39 44.01 -33.91 12.76
CA ILE A 39 43.37 -34.31 11.52
C ILE A 39 41.92 -33.82 11.59
N ARG A 40 41.57 -32.83 10.76
CA ARG A 40 40.20 -32.39 10.56
C ARG A 40 39.43 -33.55 9.97
N GLN A 41 38.55 -34.18 10.75
CA GLN A 41 37.55 -35.10 10.17
C GLN A 41 36.62 -34.28 9.28
N PRO A 42 36.38 -34.73 8.06
CA PRO A 42 35.37 -34.08 7.22
C PRO A 42 34.01 -34.27 7.90
N VAL A 43 33.30 -33.16 8.14
CA VAL A 43 31.89 -33.20 8.55
C VAL A 43 31.13 -33.83 7.38
N THR A 44 30.92 -35.12 7.44
CA THR A 44 30.07 -35.84 6.50
C THR A 44 28.64 -35.41 6.79
N LEU A 45 28.09 -34.55 5.95
CA LEU A 45 26.65 -34.30 5.89
C LEU A 45 26.02 -35.67 5.55
N GLN A 46 25.55 -36.42 6.53
CA GLN A 46 24.76 -37.60 6.29
C GLN A 46 23.49 -37.15 5.54
N PRO A 47 23.14 -37.73 4.41
CA PRO A 47 21.85 -37.54 3.79
C PRO A 47 20.80 -38.19 4.68
N THR A 48 20.26 -37.46 5.63
CA THR A 48 19.02 -37.89 6.28
C THR A 48 17.96 -37.87 5.18
N THR A 49 17.57 -39.05 4.75
CA THR A 49 16.38 -39.24 3.91
C THR A 49 15.19 -38.70 4.70
N PHE A 50 14.86 -37.45 4.42
CA PHE A 50 13.61 -36.85 4.86
C PHE A 50 12.50 -37.49 4.02
N SER A 51 11.84 -38.51 4.55
CA SER A 51 10.54 -38.94 4.05
C SER A 51 9.61 -37.70 4.27
N PRO A 52 9.02 -37.11 3.21
CA PRO A 52 8.01 -36.10 3.39
C PRO A 52 6.86 -36.80 4.14
N SER A 53 6.78 -36.56 5.45
CA SER A 53 5.58 -36.88 6.20
C SER A 53 4.44 -36.19 5.45
N GLN A 54 3.34 -36.90 5.23
CA GLN A 54 2.15 -36.50 4.49
C GLN A 54 1.45 -35.31 5.22
N GLY A 55 2.10 -34.17 5.25
CA GLY A 55 1.53 -32.88 5.59
C GLY A 55 1.04 -32.23 4.31
N GLY A 56 -0.21 -31.82 4.28
CA GLY A 56 -0.78 -31.10 3.13
C GLY A 56 0.10 -29.91 2.70
N PRO A 57 -0.09 -29.34 1.51
CA PRO A 57 0.82 -28.37 0.87
C PRO A 57 1.11 -27.09 1.69
N GLY A 58 0.50 -26.93 2.88
CA GLY A 58 0.63 -25.74 3.76
C GLY A 58 1.70 -25.80 4.87
N LYS A 59 2.34 -26.95 5.14
CA LYS A 59 3.23 -27.11 6.32
C LYS A 59 4.73 -27.04 6.03
N ALA A 60 5.16 -27.25 4.79
CA ALA A 60 6.61 -27.22 4.46
C ALA A 60 7.19 -25.80 4.65
N PRO A 61 8.44 -25.66 5.17
CA PRO A 61 9.11 -24.39 5.28
C PRO A 61 9.31 -23.76 3.91
N ILE A 62 9.05 -22.47 3.81
CA ILE A 62 9.20 -21.67 2.60
C ILE A 62 10.38 -20.73 2.71
N CYS A 63 11.02 -20.42 1.59
CA CYS A 63 12.07 -19.42 1.53
C CYS A 63 11.92 -18.49 0.33
N ALA A 64 12.30 -17.24 0.49
CA ALA A 64 12.36 -16.25 -0.58
C ALA A 64 13.29 -15.08 -0.25
N LEU A 65 13.64 -14.31 -1.30
CA LEU A 65 14.26 -13.02 -1.14
C LEU A 65 13.25 -12.03 -0.54
N ALA A 66 13.61 -11.38 0.56
CA ALA A 66 12.82 -10.33 1.18
C ALA A 66 13.22 -8.92 0.70
N THR A 67 14.41 -8.78 0.08
CA THR A 67 14.93 -7.54 -0.49
C THR A 67 15.31 -7.73 -1.96
N GLN A 68 15.30 -6.65 -2.73
CA GLN A 68 15.80 -6.69 -4.12
C GLN A 68 17.33 -6.83 -4.12
N PRO A 69 17.90 -7.60 -5.08
CA PRO A 69 19.35 -7.68 -5.28
C PRO A 69 19.96 -6.33 -5.70
N GLY A 70 21.24 -6.13 -5.38
CA GLY A 70 22.02 -4.96 -5.81
C GLY A 70 22.29 -3.94 -4.71
N GLY A 71 21.67 -4.06 -3.55
CA GLY A 71 22.01 -3.26 -2.37
C GLY A 71 23.25 -3.78 -1.63
N ALA A 72 23.72 -3.06 -0.61
CA ALA A 72 24.84 -3.50 0.22
C ALA A 72 24.50 -4.74 1.05
N ILE A 73 23.24 -4.85 1.50
CA ILE A 73 22.70 -5.96 2.29
C ILE A 73 21.48 -6.52 1.57
N GLY A 74 21.38 -7.85 1.58
CA GLY A 74 20.21 -8.57 1.14
C GLY A 74 19.71 -9.51 2.23
N ILE A 75 18.40 -9.76 2.27
CA ILE A 75 17.74 -10.61 3.24
C ILE A 75 17.02 -11.75 2.54
N VAL A 76 17.31 -12.98 2.98
CA VAL A 76 16.54 -14.18 2.63
C VAL A 76 15.73 -14.58 3.84
N ARG A 77 14.43 -14.76 3.66
CA ARG A 77 13.50 -15.16 4.74
C ARG A 77 13.13 -16.63 4.60
N VAL A 78 13.07 -17.32 5.74
CA VAL A 78 12.57 -18.69 5.86
C VAL A 78 11.44 -18.70 6.88
N SER A 79 10.33 -19.38 6.63
CA SER A 79 9.20 -19.51 7.57
C SER A 79 8.51 -20.86 7.44
N GLY A 80 7.99 -21.37 8.54
CA GLY A 80 7.23 -22.62 8.59
C GLY A 80 7.81 -23.65 9.53
N GLU A 81 7.12 -24.79 9.63
CA GLU A 81 7.58 -25.94 10.41
C GLU A 81 8.91 -26.43 9.87
N GLY A 82 9.93 -26.56 10.72
CA GLY A 82 11.29 -26.95 10.33
C GLY A 82 12.16 -25.81 9.77
N ALA A 83 11.70 -24.54 9.82
CA ALA A 83 12.47 -23.41 9.31
C ALA A 83 13.83 -23.23 10.00
N LEU A 84 13.88 -23.45 11.30
CA LEU A 84 15.13 -23.35 12.08
C LEU A 84 16.07 -24.51 11.77
N GLU A 85 15.56 -25.71 11.68
CA GLU A 85 16.33 -26.92 11.34
C GLU A 85 16.95 -26.84 9.96
N VAL A 86 16.18 -26.36 8.97
CA VAL A 86 16.69 -26.19 7.59
C VAL A 86 17.75 -25.10 7.55
N THR A 87 17.54 -23.99 8.25
CA THR A 87 18.54 -22.91 8.32
C THR A 87 19.80 -23.36 9.07
N ASP A 88 19.67 -24.11 10.16
CA ASP A 88 20.80 -24.61 10.95
C ASP A 88 21.70 -25.57 10.16
N ARG A 89 21.13 -26.37 9.23
CA ARG A 89 21.90 -27.28 8.35
C ARG A 89 22.88 -26.56 7.44
N ILE A 90 22.59 -25.38 7.02
CA ILE A 90 23.42 -24.61 6.08
C ILE A 90 24.22 -23.51 6.79
N PHE A 91 23.95 -23.28 8.09
CA PHE A 91 24.54 -22.20 8.88
C PHE A 91 25.59 -22.75 9.84
N ARG A 92 26.79 -22.20 9.80
CA ARG A 92 27.87 -22.49 10.75
C ARG A 92 28.09 -21.31 11.69
N SER A 93 27.59 -21.41 12.91
CA SER A 93 27.76 -20.39 13.95
C SER A 93 29.22 -20.27 14.37
N LYS A 94 29.76 -19.06 14.45
CA LYS A 94 31.10 -18.80 15.03
C LYS A 94 31.19 -19.18 16.50
N LYS A 95 30.08 -19.22 17.25
CA LYS A 95 29.98 -19.63 18.65
C LYS A 95 29.60 -21.09 18.86
N ARG A 96 29.51 -21.89 17.80
CA ARG A 96 29.12 -23.32 17.81
C ARG A 96 27.77 -23.58 18.50
N LYS A 97 26.83 -22.62 18.40
CA LYS A 97 25.46 -22.78 18.93
C LYS A 97 24.54 -23.14 17.75
N HIS A 98 23.62 -24.08 18.02
CA HIS A 98 22.56 -24.40 17.06
C HIS A 98 21.43 -23.38 17.07
N LEU A 99 20.88 -23.07 15.91
CA LEU A 99 19.73 -22.17 15.80
C LEU A 99 18.47 -22.80 16.38
N THR A 100 18.38 -24.12 16.38
CA THR A 100 17.28 -24.89 16.94
C THR A 100 17.14 -24.69 18.47
N GLU A 101 18.25 -24.38 19.15
CA GLU A 101 18.28 -24.08 20.59
C GLU A 101 18.15 -22.58 20.90
N ALA A 102 18.14 -21.73 19.86
CA ALA A 102 18.09 -20.29 20.03
C ALA A 102 16.71 -19.82 20.48
N GLY A 103 16.67 -18.84 21.38
CA GLY A 103 15.45 -18.14 21.75
C GLY A 103 14.97 -17.21 20.62
N GLY A 104 13.68 -16.85 20.65
CA GLY A 104 13.15 -15.84 19.72
C GLY A 104 13.81 -14.47 19.94
N TYR A 105 13.80 -13.63 18.87
CA TYR A 105 14.42 -12.30 18.86
C TYR A 105 15.92 -12.29 19.16
N THR A 106 16.62 -13.33 18.71
CA THR A 106 18.08 -13.42 18.84
C THR A 106 18.77 -13.30 17.50
N LEU A 107 20.01 -12.81 17.51
CA LEU A 107 20.85 -12.61 16.34
C LEU A 107 22.12 -13.44 16.44
N HIS A 108 22.44 -14.17 15.38
CA HIS A 108 23.56 -15.10 15.32
C HIS A 108 24.48 -14.77 14.15
N TYR A 109 25.77 -14.56 14.45
CA TYR A 109 26.79 -14.35 13.43
C TYR A 109 27.45 -15.68 13.05
N GLY A 110 27.61 -15.92 11.76
CA GLY A 110 28.23 -17.13 11.22
C GLY A 110 28.37 -17.10 9.70
N GLU A 111 28.49 -18.26 9.13
CA GLU A 111 28.72 -18.47 7.70
C GLU A 111 27.61 -19.35 7.12
N ILE A 112 27.17 -19.05 5.90
CA ILE A 112 26.36 -19.97 5.10
C ILE A 112 27.29 -20.83 4.27
N LEU A 113 27.06 -22.13 4.31
CA LEU A 113 27.84 -23.12 3.60
C LEU A 113 27.07 -23.69 2.42
N ASP A 114 27.78 -24.03 1.36
CA ASP A 114 27.21 -24.83 0.29
C ASP A 114 27.27 -26.34 0.60
N LYS A 115 26.82 -27.18 -0.37
CA LYS A 115 26.82 -28.66 -0.24
C LYS A 115 28.20 -29.28 -0.06
N ASP A 116 29.26 -28.61 -0.52
CA ASP A 116 30.63 -29.05 -0.46
C ASP A 116 31.35 -28.52 0.81
N GLY A 117 30.64 -27.75 1.64
CA GLY A 117 31.14 -27.16 2.87
C GLY A 117 31.92 -25.86 2.65
N GLU A 118 31.90 -25.32 1.42
CA GLU A 118 32.53 -24.03 1.11
C GLU A 118 31.66 -22.88 1.61
N THR A 119 32.30 -21.84 2.11
CA THR A 119 31.60 -20.65 2.60
C THR A 119 31.06 -19.83 1.43
N ILE A 120 29.76 -19.62 1.39
CA ILE A 120 29.08 -18.74 0.43
C ILE A 120 29.21 -17.29 0.88
N ASP A 121 28.93 -17.01 2.16
CA ASP A 121 28.99 -15.67 2.71
C ASP A 121 29.03 -15.69 4.26
N ASP A 122 29.58 -14.63 4.85
CA ASP A 122 29.45 -14.32 6.27
C ASP A 122 28.14 -13.58 6.51
N VAL A 123 27.30 -14.11 7.42
CA VAL A 123 25.90 -13.66 7.58
C VAL A 123 25.51 -13.38 9.03
N LEU A 124 24.42 -12.63 9.17
CA LEU A 124 23.68 -12.50 10.43
C LEU A 124 22.33 -13.21 10.26
N VAL A 125 22.04 -14.16 11.14
CA VAL A 125 20.75 -14.87 11.16
C VAL A 125 19.93 -14.38 12.35
N SER A 126 18.77 -13.77 12.06
CA SER A 126 17.75 -13.43 13.05
C SER A 126 16.82 -14.63 13.25
N VAL A 127 16.50 -14.97 14.50
CA VAL A 127 15.59 -16.06 14.86
C VAL A 127 14.30 -15.51 15.44
N PHE A 128 13.18 -15.99 14.93
CA PHE A 128 11.84 -15.68 15.43
C PHE A 128 11.11 -16.99 15.75
N ARG A 129 10.54 -17.08 16.95
CA ARG A 129 9.78 -18.24 17.40
C ARG A 129 8.28 -17.99 17.33
N ALA A 130 7.53 -19.01 16.91
CA ALA A 130 6.08 -19.01 17.01
C ALA A 130 5.58 -18.75 18.44
N PRO A 131 4.50 -17.99 18.64
CA PRO A 131 3.73 -17.23 17.67
C PRO A 131 4.28 -15.82 17.38
N HIS A 132 5.48 -15.48 17.90
CA HIS A 132 6.07 -14.14 17.88
C HIS A 132 6.94 -13.91 16.64
N SER A 133 6.36 -14.09 15.45
CA SER A 133 6.95 -13.80 14.15
C SER A 133 5.93 -13.10 13.26
N TYR A 134 6.34 -12.68 12.06
CA TYR A 134 5.44 -12.07 11.09
C TYR A 134 4.34 -13.04 10.65
N THR A 135 4.70 -14.27 10.33
CA THR A 135 3.76 -15.32 9.89
C THR A 135 3.04 -16.03 11.05
N GLY A 136 3.49 -15.82 12.30
CA GLY A 136 3.05 -16.62 13.43
C GLY A 136 3.72 -18.00 13.54
N GLU A 137 4.63 -18.34 12.60
CA GLU A 137 5.39 -19.59 12.56
C GLU A 137 6.84 -19.37 13.03
N ASP A 138 7.60 -20.43 13.26
CA ASP A 138 9.05 -20.33 13.41
C ASP A 138 9.65 -19.77 12.13
N SER A 139 10.55 -18.78 12.24
CA SER A 139 11.10 -18.07 11.09
C SER A 139 12.54 -17.66 11.31
N THR A 140 13.31 -17.59 10.22
CA THR A 140 14.64 -17.00 10.22
C THR A 140 14.77 -15.94 9.12
N GLU A 141 15.57 -14.92 9.38
CA GLU A 141 16.00 -13.95 8.37
C GLU A 141 17.51 -13.96 8.28
N ILE A 142 18.02 -14.29 7.10
CA ILE A 142 19.45 -14.41 6.79
C ILE A 142 19.86 -13.10 6.09
N ALA A 143 20.56 -12.23 6.80
CA ALA A 143 21.13 -11.01 6.25
C ALA A 143 22.54 -11.32 5.73
N CYS A 144 22.73 -11.18 4.42
CA CYS A 144 23.98 -11.44 3.69
C CYS A 144 24.33 -10.24 2.80
N HIS A 145 25.47 -10.27 2.13
CA HIS A 145 25.79 -9.26 1.14
C HIS A 145 24.78 -9.29 -0.01
N GLY A 146 24.34 -8.10 -0.46
CA GLY A 146 23.22 -7.95 -1.42
C GLY A 146 23.53 -8.30 -2.87
N SER A 147 24.62 -9.04 -3.14
CA SER A 147 24.94 -9.55 -4.46
C SER A 147 23.87 -10.51 -4.96
N ALA A 148 23.42 -10.33 -6.20
CA ALA A 148 22.46 -11.25 -6.84
C ALA A 148 22.95 -12.69 -6.84
N TYR A 149 24.26 -12.91 -7.00
CA TYR A 149 24.86 -14.25 -6.94
C TYR A 149 24.71 -14.87 -5.56
N ILE A 150 25.10 -14.15 -4.49
CA ILE A 150 25.02 -14.64 -3.10
C ILE A 150 23.59 -14.95 -2.73
N LEU A 151 22.67 -14.02 -2.94
CA LEU A 151 21.26 -14.16 -2.60
C LEU A 151 20.62 -15.37 -3.28
N ASN A 152 20.84 -15.54 -4.58
CA ASN A 152 20.34 -16.70 -5.34
C ASN A 152 20.98 -18.00 -4.86
N LYS A 153 22.26 -17.99 -4.51
CA LYS A 153 22.96 -19.17 -4.00
C LYS A 153 22.41 -19.60 -2.63
N VAL A 154 22.15 -18.63 -1.73
CA VAL A 154 21.53 -18.90 -0.41
C VAL A 154 20.13 -19.52 -0.58
N VAL A 155 19.29 -18.99 -1.47
CA VAL A 155 17.97 -19.58 -1.76
C VAL A 155 18.11 -21.00 -2.30
N GLN A 156 19.07 -21.25 -3.23
CA GLN A 156 19.30 -22.59 -3.78
C GLN A 156 19.73 -23.62 -2.73
N VAL A 157 20.60 -23.24 -1.78
CA VAL A 157 21.02 -24.17 -0.73
C VAL A 157 19.91 -24.42 0.28
N LEU A 158 19.07 -23.43 0.59
CA LEU A 158 17.87 -23.58 1.41
C LEU A 158 16.87 -24.56 0.77
N ILE A 159 16.63 -24.43 -0.54
CA ILE A 159 15.74 -25.36 -1.27
C ILE A 159 16.30 -26.77 -1.22
N LYS A 160 17.61 -26.96 -1.43
CA LYS A 160 18.26 -28.26 -1.32
C LYS A 160 18.24 -28.81 0.11
N ALA A 161 18.24 -27.96 1.12
CA ALA A 161 18.15 -28.35 2.52
C ALA A 161 16.72 -28.71 2.96
N GLY A 162 15.69 -28.47 2.12
CA GLY A 162 14.32 -28.90 2.36
C GLY A 162 13.27 -27.79 2.38
N CYS A 163 13.63 -26.54 2.07
CA CYS A 163 12.66 -25.48 1.85
C CYS A 163 11.98 -25.61 0.48
N ARG A 164 10.79 -25.06 0.38
CA ARG A 164 10.12 -24.75 -0.88
C ARG A 164 10.24 -23.24 -1.15
N GLN A 165 10.35 -22.87 -2.41
CA GLN A 165 10.25 -21.44 -2.76
C GLN A 165 8.84 -20.91 -2.45
N ALA A 166 8.77 -19.75 -1.82
CA ALA A 166 7.51 -19.10 -1.50
C ALA A 166 6.82 -18.58 -2.77
N GLN A 167 5.50 -18.66 -2.78
CA GLN A 167 4.66 -18.01 -3.78
C GLN A 167 4.49 -16.51 -3.49
N PRO A 168 4.04 -15.70 -4.46
CA PRO A 168 3.70 -14.31 -4.21
C PRO A 168 2.73 -14.17 -3.03
N GLY A 169 3.02 -13.27 -2.09
CA GLY A 169 2.18 -13.01 -0.91
C GLY A 169 2.07 -14.13 0.12
N GLU A 170 2.77 -15.26 -0.03
CA GLU A 170 2.58 -16.44 0.83
C GLU A 170 2.88 -16.19 2.31
N TYR A 171 3.86 -15.35 2.62
CA TYR A 171 4.13 -14.99 4.03
C TYR A 171 2.98 -14.23 4.66
N THR A 172 2.39 -13.28 3.95
CA THR A 172 1.24 -12.50 4.40
C THR A 172 -0.02 -13.37 4.48
N GLN A 173 -0.20 -14.28 3.51
CA GLN A 173 -1.28 -15.27 3.55
C GLN A 173 -1.19 -16.18 4.79
N ARG A 174 0.02 -16.65 5.15
CA ARG A 174 0.24 -17.43 6.36
C ARG A 174 0.00 -16.61 7.62
N ALA A 175 0.41 -15.34 7.63
CA ALA A 175 0.10 -14.43 8.73
C ALA A 175 -1.42 -14.27 8.94
N TYR A 176 -2.20 -14.13 7.87
CA TYR A 176 -3.65 -14.10 7.91
C TYR A 176 -4.24 -15.42 8.42
N LEU A 177 -3.83 -16.56 7.86
CA LEU A 177 -4.31 -17.89 8.27
C LEU A 177 -3.98 -18.23 9.74
N ASN A 178 -2.86 -17.70 10.26
CA ASN A 178 -2.44 -17.85 11.65
C ASN A 178 -3.01 -16.77 12.57
N GLY A 179 -3.97 -15.95 12.09
CA GLY A 179 -4.67 -14.94 12.90
C GLY A 179 -3.80 -13.77 13.36
N LYS A 180 -2.68 -13.50 12.68
CA LYS A 180 -1.82 -12.34 13.01
C LYS A 180 -2.42 -11.02 12.50
N MET A 181 -3.26 -11.09 11.48
CA MET A 181 -3.96 -9.99 10.87
C MET A 181 -5.23 -10.50 10.16
N ASP A 182 -6.19 -9.66 9.94
CA ASP A 182 -7.35 -9.98 9.10
C ASP A 182 -7.05 -9.74 7.61
N LEU A 183 -8.02 -10.07 6.73
CA LEU A 183 -7.82 -10.00 5.30
C LEU A 183 -7.64 -8.56 4.81
N SER A 184 -8.36 -7.59 5.37
CA SER A 184 -8.21 -6.18 5.01
C SER A 184 -6.84 -5.60 5.42
N GLN A 185 -6.32 -6.02 6.57
CA GLN A 185 -4.96 -5.70 7.02
C GLN A 185 -3.90 -6.36 6.12
N ALA A 186 -4.15 -7.60 5.68
CA ALA A 186 -3.27 -8.29 4.75
C ALA A 186 -3.17 -7.54 3.40
N GLU A 187 -4.30 -7.09 2.84
CA GLU A 187 -4.30 -6.26 1.63
C GLU A 187 -3.56 -4.93 1.85
N ALA A 188 -3.73 -4.31 3.03
CA ALA A 188 -3.04 -3.07 3.38
C ALA A 188 -1.50 -3.19 3.41
N VAL A 189 -0.94 -4.39 3.65
CA VAL A 189 0.51 -4.63 3.53
C VAL A 189 0.99 -4.36 2.11
N ALA A 190 0.26 -4.84 1.09
CA ALA A 190 0.62 -4.60 -0.31
C ALA A 190 0.49 -3.11 -0.67
N ASP A 191 -0.59 -2.48 -0.21
CA ASP A 191 -0.83 -1.06 -0.45
C ASP A 191 0.25 -0.19 0.21
N LEU A 192 0.70 -0.53 1.41
CA LEU A 192 1.77 0.17 2.12
C LEU A 192 3.10 0.10 1.37
N ILE A 193 3.42 -1.06 0.78
CA ILE A 193 4.63 -1.26 -0.02
C ILE A 193 4.56 -0.49 -1.34
N ALA A 194 3.39 -0.45 -1.96
CA ALA A 194 3.15 0.25 -3.23
C ALA A 194 2.96 1.77 -3.07
N ALA A 195 2.81 2.27 -1.83
CA ALA A 195 2.55 3.68 -1.57
C ALA A 195 3.70 4.56 -2.07
N SER A 196 3.40 5.47 -3.00
CA SER A 196 4.36 6.38 -3.63
C SER A 196 4.28 7.82 -3.12
N ASN A 197 3.28 8.15 -2.28
CA ASN A 197 3.07 9.48 -1.71
C ASN A 197 2.59 9.41 -0.27
N ARG A 198 2.61 10.56 0.41
CA ARG A 198 2.22 10.66 1.83
C ARG A 198 0.78 10.24 2.09
N ALA A 199 -0.16 10.62 1.23
CA ALA A 199 -1.58 10.32 1.41
C ALA A 199 -1.85 8.81 1.31
N SER A 200 -1.36 8.15 0.26
CA SER A 200 -1.50 6.69 0.09
C SER A 200 -0.83 5.90 1.23
N HIS A 201 0.35 6.36 1.69
CA HIS A 201 1.03 5.78 2.85
C HIS A 201 0.19 5.89 4.13
N GLN A 202 -0.40 7.06 4.42
CA GLN A 202 -1.23 7.26 5.61
C GLN A 202 -2.48 6.37 5.60
N ILE A 203 -3.16 6.25 4.45
CA ILE A 203 -4.34 5.38 4.29
C ILE A 203 -3.96 3.91 4.53
N ALA A 204 -2.92 3.42 3.84
CA ALA A 204 -2.48 2.03 3.99
C ALA A 204 -2.03 1.71 5.42
N LEU A 205 -1.35 2.66 6.08
CA LEU A 205 -0.94 2.50 7.49
C LEU A 205 -2.15 2.48 8.43
N SER A 206 -3.17 3.31 8.20
CA SER A 206 -4.42 3.32 8.96
C SER A 206 -5.15 1.98 8.85
N GLN A 207 -5.26 1.43 7.64
CA GLN A 207 -5.86 0.11 7.41
C GLN A 207 -5.05 -1.00 8.07
N LEU A 208 -3.72 -0.99 7.93
CA LEU A 208 -2.83 -1.98 8.57
C LEU A 208 -2.93 -1.93 10.10
N LYS A 209 -3.09 -0.75 10.70
CA LYS A 209 -3.36 -0.60 12.15
C LYS A 209 -4.73 -1.11 12.58
N GLY A 210 -5.60 -1.52 11.66
CA GLY A 210 -6.90 -2.13 11.92
C GLY A 210 -8.02 -1.13 12.21
N HIS A 211 -7.87 0.16 11.87
CA HIS A 211 -8.96 1.13 12.08
C HIS A 211 -10.19 0.77 11.28
N PHE A 212 -10.02 0.32 10.03
CA PHE A 212 -11.12 -0.14 9.20
C PHE A 212 -11.78 -1.42 9.77
N SER A 213 -10.99 -2.40 10.17
CA SER A 213 -11.51 -3.63 10.79
C SER A 213 -12.26 -3.37 12.09
N SER A 214 -11.80 -2.39 12.88
CA SER A 214 -12.49 -1.95 14.10
C SER A 214 -13.86 -1.34 13.78
N GLU A 215 -13.94 -0.51 12.74
CA GLU A 215 -15.20 0.08 12.27
C GLU A 215 -16.19 -0.99 11.82
N LEU A 216 -15.75 -1.94 10.98
CA LEU A 216 -16.58 -3.08 10.53
C LEU A 216 -17.04 -3.95 11.71
N SER A 217 -16.16 -4.15 12.71
CA SER A 217 -16.53 -4.87 13.93
C SER A 217 -17.64 -4.18 14.74
N GLN A 218 -17.65 -2.85 14.76
CA GLN A 218 -18.71 -2.08 15.41
C GLN A 218 -20.04 -2.21 14.65
N LEU A 219 -20.02 -2.07 13.32
CA LEU A 219 -21.19 -2.26 12.48
C LEU A 219 -21.74 -3.69 12.65
N ARG A 220 -20.87 -4.70 12.60
CA ARG A 220 -21.24 -6.09 12.82
C ARG A 220 -21.90 -6.33 14.18
N LYS A 221 -21.38 -5.73 15.27
CA LYS A 221 -21.99 -5.83 16.60
C LYS A 221 -23.40 -5.23 16.63
N GLN A 222 -23.61 -4.11 15.93
CA GLN A 222 -24.91 -3.46 15.86
C GLN A 222 -25.92 -4.32 15.07
N LEU A 223 -25.50 -4.89 13.94
CA LEU A 223 -26.32 -5.82 13.15
C LEU A 223 -26.68 -7.08 13.95
N LEU A 224 -25.72 -7.70 14.63
CA LEU A 224 -25.96 -8.86 15.49
C LEU A 224 -26.96 -8.54 16.61
N LYS A 225 -26.87 -7.34 17.21
CA LYS A 225 -27.86 -6.90 18.20
C LYS A 225 -29.27 -6.85 17.59
N MET A 226 -29.43 -6.29 16.37
CA MET A 226 -30.68 -6.23 15.67
C MET A 226 -31.24 -7.66 15.38
N THR A 227 -30.40 -8.53 14.83
CA THR A 227 -30.76 -9.91 14.54
C THR A 227 -31.25 -10.64 15.80
N SER A 228 -30.49 -10.52 16.91
CA SER A 228 -30.88 -11.17 18.17
C SER A 228 -32.20 -10.65 18.75
N LEU A 229 -32.49 -9.35 18.62
CA LEU A 229 -33.75 -8.78 19.08
C LEU A 229 -34.96 -9.30 18.25
N LEU A 230 -34.76 -9.41 16.92
CA LEU A 230 -35.79 -9.96 16.02
C LEU A 230 -35.99 -11.47 16.21
N GLU A 231 -34.91 -12.22 16.45
CA GLU A 231 -35.01 -13.66 16.75
C GLU A 231 -35.76 -13.91 18.08
N LEU A 232 -35.50 -13.07 19.10
CA LEU A 232 -36.26 -13.13 20.35
C LEU A 232 -37.76 -12.81 20.13
N GLU A 233 -38.09 -11.81 19.29
CA GLU A 233 -39.50 -11.51 18.93
C GLU A 233 -40.18 -12.71 18.28
N LEU A 234 -39.46 -13.45 17.43
CA LEU A 234 -39.96 -14.66 16.77
C LEU A 234 -40.18 -15.85 17.75
N ASP A 235 -39.19 -16.10 18.62
CA ASP A 235 -39.24 -17.21 19.58
C ASP A 235 -40.36 -17.06 20.62
N PHE A 236 -40.73 -15.81 20.94
CA PHE A 236 -41.78 -15.50 21.92
C PHE A 236 -43.06 -14.93 21.29
N SER A 237 -43.23 -15.06 19.96
CA SER A 237 -44.39 -14.57 19.22
C SER A 237 -45.73 -15.17 19.71
N ASP A 238 -45.73 -16.32 20.43
CA ASP A 238 -46.89 -16.95 21.03
C ASP A 238 -47.38 -16.25 22.33
N HIS A 239 -46.61 -15.28 22.84
CA HIS A 239 -46.93 -14.49 24.04
C HIS A 239 -47.34 -13.07 23.65
N GLU A 240 -48.62 -12.82 23.44
CA GLU A 240 -49.22 -11.55 22.94
C GLU A 240 -48.89 -10.28 23.78
N GLU A 241 -48.20 -10.38 24.92
CA GLU A 241 -47.98 -9.26 25.84
C GLU A 241 -46.52 -8.75 25.87
N LEU A 242 -45.57 -9.30 25.08
CA LEU A 242 -44.15 -8.94 25.17
C LEU A 242 -43.62 -8.40 23.83
N GLU A 243 -43.60 -7.08 23.70
CA GLU A 243 -42.77 -6.42 22.65
C GLU A 243 -41.30 -6.47 23.06
N PHE A 244 -40.50 -7.40 22.49
CA PHE A 244 -39.07 -7.55 22.79
C PHE A 244 -38.18 -6.53 22.03
N ALA A 245 -38.71 -5.96 20.95
CA ALA A 245 -37.96 -4.98 20.15
C ALA A 245 -38.88 -3.81 19.79
N ASP A 246 -38.55 -2.62 20.27
CA ASP A 246 -39.18 -1.40 19.74
C ASP A 246 -38.73 -1.22 18.29
N ARG A 247 -39.66 -1.41 17.35
CA ARG A 247 -39.41 -1.28 15.91
C ARG A 247 -38.91 0.10 15.54
N SER A 248 -39.25 1.12 16.32
CA SER A 248 -38.72 2.48 16.12
C SER A 248 -37.23 2.57 16.47
N GLU A 249 -36.77 1.89 17.52
CA GLU A 249 -35.36 1.80 17.87
C GLU A 249 -34.54 1.00 16.83
N LEU A 250 -35.11 -0.12 16.35
CA LEU A 250 -34.49 -0.92 15.29
C LEU A 250 -34.32 -0.12 14.01
N LYS A 251 -35.34 0.67 13.63
CA LYS A 251 -35.29 1.55 12.47
C LYS A 251 -34.17 2.61 12.60
N VAL A 252 -34.10 3.32 13.74
CA VAL A 252 -33.06 4.31 14.01
C VAL A 252 -31.66 3.68 13.94
N LEU A 253 -31.54 2.45 14.44
CA LEU A 253 -30.26 1.73 14.38
C LEU A 253 -29.92 1.31 12.94
N ALA A 254 -30.89 0.83 12.15
CA ALA A 254 -30.70 0.49 10.75
C ALA A 254 -30.30 1.70 9.90
N GLU A 255 -30.98 2.84 10.09
CA GLU A 255 -30.62 4.11 9.43
C GLU A 255 -29.21 4.59 9.80
N LYS A 256 -28.80 4.42 11.04
CA LYS A 256 -27.44 4.74 11.48
C LYS A 256 -26.39 3.86 10.80
N ILE A 257 -26.65 2.56 10.69
CA ILE A 257 -25.77 1.60 10.00
C ILE A 257 -25.69 1.97 8.52
N HIS A 258 -26.84 2.19 7.86
CA HIS A 258 -26.94 2.61 6.48
C HIS A 258 -26.10 3.87 6.19
N ASN A 259 -26.31 4.95 6.94
CA ASN A 259 -25.55 6.20 6.78
C ASN A 259 -24.04 5.98 6.93
N ARG A 260 -23.63 5.06 7.81
CA ARG A 260 -22.21 4.77 7.99
C ARG A 260 -21.63 3.97 6.82
N ILE A 261 -22.39 3.00 6.31
CA ILE A 261 -22.00 2.22 5.12
C ILE A 261 -21.86 3.16 3.91
N ILE A 262 -22.84 4.04 3.66
CA ILE A 262 -22.75 5.04 2.58
C ILE A 262 -21.48 5.90 2.72
N THR A 263 -21.21 6.45 3.92
CA THR A 263 -20.01 7.26 4.13
C THR A 263 -18.73 6.51 3.78
N LEU A 264 -18.65 5.21 4.11
CA LEU A 264 -17.50 4.36 3.75
C LEU A 264 -17.44 4.11 2.24
N THR A 265 -18.59 3.82 1.62
CA THR A 265 -18.70 3.55 0.18
C THR A 265 -18.32 4.77 -0.65
N GLU A 266 -18.83 5.96 -0.29
CA GLU A 266 -18.49 7.23 -0.95
C GLU A 266 -17.00 7.59 -0.83
N SER A 267 -16.33 7.14 0.23
CA SER A 267 -14.89 7.36 0.40
C SER A 267 -14.03 6.64 -0.65
N PHE A 268 -14.59 5.66 -1.36
CA PHE A 268 -13.84 4.84 -2.33
C PHE A 268 -13.32 5.65 -3.51
N GLU A 269 -14.10 6.58 -4.07
CA GLU A 269 -13.66 7.43 -5.17
C GLU A 269 -12.42 8.24 -4.77
N THR A 270 -12.48 8.88 -3.60
CA THR A 270 -11.35 9.61 -3.03
C THR A 270 -10.16 8.68 -2.78
N GLY A 271 -10.38 7.52 -2.16
CA GLY A 271 -9.33 6.54 -1.86
C GLY A 271 -8.65 6.01 -3.12
N ASN A 272 -9.42 5.67 -4.15
CA ASN A 272 -8.92 5.19 -5.42
C ASN A 272 -8.11 6.28 -6.16
N ALA A 273 -8.61 7.53 -6.15
CA ALA A 273 -7.89 8.67 -6.72
C ALA A 273 -6.56 8.93 -6.00
N LEU A 274 -6.53 8.84 -4.67
CA LEU A 274 -5.30 9.00 -3.88
C LEU A 274 -4.28 7.87 -4.11
N LYS A 275 -4.76 6.65 -4.32
CA LYS A 275 -3.91 5.48 -4.59
C LYS A 275 -3.33 5.51 -6.00
N ARG A 276 -4.13 5.86 -7.03
CA ARG A 276 -3.74 5.86 -8.44
C ARG A 276 -3.14 7.19 -8.91
N GLY A 277 -3.31 8.25 -8.15
CA GLY A 277 -3.03 9.62 -8.56
C GLY A 277 -4.27 10.28 -9.21
N ILE A 278 -4.51 11.55 -8.86
CA ILE A 278 -5.64 12.33 -9.34
C ILE A 278 -5.40 12.72 -10.81
N PRO A 279 -6.29 12.36 -11.72
CA PRO A 279 -6.08 12.63 -13.15
C PRO A 279 -6.35 14.11 -13.48
N VAL A 280 -5.37 14.76 -14.11
CA VAL A 280 -5.38 16.16 -14.52
C VAL A 280 -5.16 16.27 -16.03
N ALA A 281 -6.09 16.90 -16.74
CA ALA A 281 -5.91 17.22 -18.15
C ALA A 281 -5.41 18.66 -18.35
N ILE A 282 -4.44 18.87 -19.25
CA ILE A 282 -3.98 20.20 -19.66
C ILE A 282 -4.47 20.47 -21.07
N ILE A 283 -5.39 21.40 -21.23
CA ILE A 283 -5.98 21.76 -22.51
C ILE A 283 -5.76 23.23 -22.86
N GLY A 284 -5.86 23.59 -24.12
CA GLY A 284 -5.67 24.95 -24.62
C GLY A 284 -5.16 24.94 -26.05
N LYS A 285 -5.19 26.10 -26.72
CA LYS A 285 -4.75 26.27 -28.12
C LYS A 285 -3.26 25.96 -28.31
N THR A 286 -2.82 25.85 -29.53
CA THR A 286 -1.39 25.75 -29.87
C THR A 286 -0.65 26.98 -29.38
N ASN A 287 0.61 26.80 -28.97
CA ASN A 287 1.52 27.88 -28.52
C ASN A 287 1.11 28.70 -27.26
N VAL A 288 0.06 28.29 -26.51
CA VAL A 288 -0.24 28.93 -25.20
C VAL A 288 0.72 28.53 -24.08
N GLY A 289 1.59 27.54 -24.31
CA GLY A 289 2.63 27.13 -23.37
C GLY A 289 2.30 25.91 -22.53
N LYS A 290 1.44 25.00 -23.01
CA LYS A 290 1.07 23.76 -22.30
C LYS A 290 2.28 22.89 -21.93
N SER A 291 3.18 22.62 -22.89
CA SER A 291 4.40 21.80 -22.65
C SER A 291 5.35 22.46 -21.62
N THR A 292 5.48 23.79 -21.71
CA THR A 292 6.30 24.54 -20.74
C THR A 292 5.69 24.48 -19.34
N LEU A 293 4.37 24.58 -19.24
CA LEU A 293 3.66 24.45 -17.97
C LEU A 293 3.80 23.05 -17.39
N LEU A 294 3.58 22.01 -18.21
CA LEU A 294 3.77 20.61 -17.78
C LEU A 294 5.19 20.38 -17.21
N ASN A 295 6.22 20.80 -17.93
CA ASN A 295 7.60 20.67 -17.48
C ASN A 295 7.87 21.45 -16.17
N CYS A 296 7.21 22.59 -15.96
CA CYS A 296 7.29 23.31 -14.69
C CYS A 296 6.64 22.54 -13.54
N LEU A 297 5.48 21.91 -13.76
CA LEU A 297 4.77 21.14 -12.75
C LEU A 297 5.46 19.81 -12.42
N LEU A 298 6.16 19.22 -13.41
CA LEU A 298 6.90 17.96 -13.21
C LEU A 298 8.23 18.15 -12.48
N HIS A 299 8.68 19.38 -12.23
CA HIS A 299 9.97 19.69 -11.59
C HIS A 299 11.12 18.84 -12.17
N GLU A 300 11.65 19.18 -13.34
CA GLU A 300 12.66 18.43 -14.12
C GLU A 300 13.88 17.90 -13.33
N GLU A 301 14.03 18.23 -12.05
CA GLU A 301 15.15 17.82 -11.19
C GLU A 301 14.88 16.60 -10.29
N LYS A 302 13.68 15.98 -10.33
CA LYS A 302 13.34 14.82 -9.48
C LYS A 302 12.96 13.55 -10.22
N ALA A 303 13.67 13.22 -11.29
CA ALA A 303 13.57 11.90 -11.90
C ALA A 303 14.41 10.86 -11.12
N ILE A 304 13.99 10.50 -9.90
CA ILE A 304 14.30 9.20 -9.32
C ILE A 304 12.96 8.47 -9.18
N VAL A 305 12.36 8.16 -10.32
CA VAL A 305 11.31 7.16 -10.39
C VAL A 305 11.99 5.82 -10.51
N SER A 306 11.87 4.97 -9.51
CA SER A 306 12.28 3.57 -9.56
C SER A 306 11.67 2.94 -10.81
N ASN A 307 12.53 2.44 -11.70
CA ASN A 307 12.14 1.56 -12.79
C ASN A 307 11.61 0.25 -12.19
N ILE A 308 10.34 0.21 -11.83
CA ILE A 308 9.65 -1.06 -11.60
C ILE A 308 9.41 -1.65 -12.99
N HIS A 309 10.33 -2.51 -13.43
CA HIS A 309 10.15 -3.35 -14.61
C HIS A 309 9.00 -4.32 -14.33
N GLY A 310 7.86 -4.14 -14.99
CA GLY A 310 6.78 -5.14 -14.88
C GLY A 310 5.39 -4.74 -15.33
N THR A 311 5.16 -3.55 -15.87
CA THR A 311 3.85 -3.23 -16.45
C THR A 311 3.99 -2.88 -17.93
N THR A 312 3.40 -3.71 -18.75
CA THR A 312 3.24 -3.66 -20.20
C THR A 312 2.66 -2.31 -20.67
N ARG A 313 3.29 -1.71 -21.69
CA ARG A 313 2.75 -0.87 -22.80
C ARG A 313 1.56 0.06 -22.53
N ASP A 314 1.38 0.61 -21.35
CA ASP A 314 0.41 1.67 -21.14
C ASP A 314 1.12 3.03 -21.21
N THR A 315 0.46 4.00 -21.81
CA THR A 315 0.87 5.38 -22.05
C THR A 315 1.73 5.93 -20.90
N ILE A 316 2.91 6.47 -21.22
CA ILE A 316 3.79 7.14 -20.26
C ILE A 316 3.02 8.37 -19.75
N GLU A 317 2.39 8.22 -18.58
CA GLU A 317 1.73 9.31 -17.90
C GLU A 317 2.74 9.94 -16.94
N ASP A 318 2.85 11.26 -17.01
CA ASP A 318 3.74 11.99 -16.13
C ASP A 318 3.03 12.31 -14.81
N THR A 319 3.69 12.03 -13.68
CA THR A 319 3.14 12.25 -12.34
C THR A 319 3.96 13.26 -11.55
N THR A 320 3.31 14.05 -10.70
CA THR A 320 3.97 14.93 -9.74
C THR A 320 3.30 14.82 -8.38
N GLU A 321 4.04 15.14 -7.31
CA GLU A 321 3.49 15.19 -5.97
C GLU A 321 3.27 16.64 -5.54
N ILE A 322 2.02 17.01 -5.24
CA ILE A 322 1.64 18.31 -4.72
C ILE A 322 1.03 18.11 -3.32
N GLN A 323 1.64 18.72 -2.30
CA GLN A 323 1.20 18.64 -0.90
C GLN A 323 0.97 17.21 -0.38
N GLY A 324 1.80 16.26 -0.83
CA GLY A 324 1.74 14.86 -0.38
C GLY A 324 0.71 14.01 -1.13
N VAL A 325 0.14 14.50 -2.23
CA VAL A 325 -0.80 13.80 -3.11
C VAL A 325 -0.22 13.71 -4.51
N THR A 326 -0.34 12.55 -5.15
CA THR A 326 0.09 12.36 -6.55
C THR A 326 -0.98 12.87 -7.50
N PHE A 327 -0.57 13.71 -8.45
CA PHE A 327 -1.37 14.14 -9.60
C PHE A 327 -0.78 13.55 -10.86
N ARG A 328 -1.63 12.99 -11.71
CA ARG A 328 -1.29 12.28 -12.92
C ARG A 328 -1.76 13.07 -14.13
N PHE A 329 -0.81 13.56 -14.95
CA PHE A 329 -1.13 14.34 -16.14
C PHE A 329 -1.45 13.41 -17.31
N ILE A 330 -2.68 13.50 -17.81
CA ILE A 330 -3.17 12.67 -18.91
C ILE A 330 -2.69 13.25 -20.24
N ASP A 331 -2.25 12.39 -21.18
CA ASP A 331 -1.85 12.73 -22.56
C ASP A 331 -0.68 13.69 -22.70
N THR A 332 0.36 13.46 -21.93
CA THR A 332 1.60 14.23 -22.08
C THR A 332 2.28 14.03 -23.45
N ALA A 333 2.04 12.90 -24.12
CA ALA A 333 2.59 12.61 -25.45
C ALA A 333 2.08 13.60 -26.53
N GLY A 334 0.79 13.95 -26.51
CA GLY A 334 0.22 14.96 -27.43
C GLY A 334 0.70 16.38 -27.14
N ILE A 335 1.18 16.64 -25.92
CA ILE A 335 1.73 17.92 -25.48
C ILE A 335 3.22 18.04 -25.85
N ARG A 336 3.97 16.91 -25.85
CA ARG A 336 5.43 16.87 -26.13
C ARG A 336 5.79 16.89 -27.60
N HIS A 337 4.90 16.41 -28.49
CA HIS A 337 5.12 16.34 -29.95
C HIS A 337 4.19 17.32 -30.67
N THR A 338 4.55 18.59 -30.71
CA THR A 338 3.89 19.60 -31.52
C THR A 338 4.62 19.76 -32.86
N ASP A 339 4.26 18.92 -33.85
CA ASP A 339 4.54 19.21 -35.25
C ASP A 339 3.20 19.24 -36.04
N ASP A 340 3.05 20.30 -36.73
CA ASP A 340 1.99 21.04 -37.42
C ASP A 340 0.97 20.31 -38.30
N GLN A 341 0.61 19.06 -38.24
CA GLN A 341 -0.28 18.48 -39.26
C GLN A 341 -1.52 17.69 -38.80
N ILE A 342 -1.93 17.69 -37.52
CA ILE A 342 -3.11 16.89 -37.09
C ILE A 342 -4.07 17.70 -36.20
N GLU A 343 -4.51 18.85 -36.62
CA GLU A 343 -5.36 19.74 -35.80
C GLU A 343 -6.79 19.20 -35.59
N GLN A 344 -7.40 18.52 -36.56
CA GLN A 344 -8.77 17.98 -36.45
C GLN A 344 -8.85 16.59 -35.75
N LEU A 345 -7.84 15.76 -35.85
CA LEU A 345 -7.75 14.49 -35.13
C LEU A 345 -7.34 14.69 -33.66
N GLY A 346 -6.57 15.75 -33.37
CA GLY A 346 -6.15 16.14 -32.03
C GLY A 346 -7.30 16.58 -31.14
N ILE A 347 -8.28 17.29 -31.69
CA ILE A 347 -9.44 17.78 -30.94
C ILE A 347 -10.31 16.62 -30.47
N ARG A 348 -10.63 15.63 -31.29
CA ARG A 348 -11.43 14.46 -30.89
C ARG A 348 -10.72 13.58 -29.85
N ARG A 349 -9.40 13.43 -29.93
CA ARG A 349 -8.59 12.70 -28.91
C ARG A 349 -8.50 13.47 -27.61
N ALA A 350 -8.39 14.80 -27.65
CA ALA A 350 -8.43 15.65 -26.47
C ALA A 350 -9.77 15.55 -25.71
N TYR A 351 -10.89 15.43 -26.45
CA TYR A 351 -12.20 15.25 -25.84
C TYR A 351 -12.38 13.89 -25.17
N ALA A 352 -11.94 12.79 -25.79
CA ALA A 352 -12.03 11.47 -25.20
C ALA A 352 -11.21 11.34 -23.89
N LYS A 353 -10.17 12.14 -23.75
CA LYS A 353 -9.31 12.15 -22.56
C LYS A 353 -9.78 13.12 -21.47
N LEU A 354 -10.60 14.10 -21.82
CA LEU A 354 -11.29 14.89 -20.82
C LEU A 354 -12.20 14.02 -19.96
N ASP A 355 -12.77 12.94 -20.51
CA ASP A 355 -13.66 12.05 -19.77
C ASP A 355 -12.94 11.34 -18.60
N GLU A 356 -11.65 11.08 -18.72
CA GLU A 356 -10.84 10.47 -17.67
C GLU A 356 -10.36 11.46 -16.59
N ALA A 357 -10.39 12.78 -16.89
CA ALA A 357 -9.86 13.81 -15.99
C ALA A 357 -10.86 14.21 -14.89
N SER A 358 -10.39 14.33 -13.66
CA SER A 358 -11.13 14.95 -12.55
C SER A 358 -10.92 16.46 -12.50
N ILE A 359 -9.73 16.92 -12.90
CA ILE A 359 -9.36 18.34 -12.92
C ILE A 359 -8.92 18.71 -14.33
N VAL A 360 -9.36 19.86 -14.80
CA VAL A 360 -9.02 20.38 -16.12
C VAL A 360 -8.31 21.73 -15.97
N LEU A 361 -7.07 21.81 -16.46
CA LEU A 361 -6.31 23.05 -16.57
C LEU A 361 -6.50 23.63 -17.97
N TRP A 362 -7.33 24.65 -18.08
CA TRP A 362 -7.54 25.36 -19.33
C TRP A 362 -6.52 26.48 -19.49
N VAL A 363 -5.49 26.24 -20.29
CA VAL A 363 -4.40 27.20 -20.49
C VAL A 363 -4.71 28.16 -21.62
N VAL A 364 -4.70 29.45 -21.30
CA VAL A 364 -4.95 30.55 -22.23
C VAL A 364 -3.86 31.61 -22.10
N ASP A 365 -3.63 32.37 -23.21
CA ASP A 365 -2.67 33.51 -23.21
C ASP A 365 -3.37 34.84 -23.49
N ARG A 366 -4.69 34.84 -23.64
CA ARG A 366 -5.58 36.00 -23.79
C ARG A 366 -6.92 35.76 -23.13
N GLN A 367 -7.71 36.79 -22.97
CA GLN A 367 -9.10 36.67 -22.50
C GLN A 367 -9.90 35.79 -23.47
N PRO A 368 -10.50 34.69 -23.02
CA PRO A 368 -11.36 33.84 -23.84
C PRO A 368 -12.66 34.58 -24.24
N THR A 369 -13.16 34.27 -25.42
CA THR A 369 -14.46 34.78 -25.85
C THR A 369 -15.60 34.13 -25.04
N THR A 370 -16.80 34.71 -25.15
CA THR A 370 -18.00 34.16 -24.50
C THR A 370 -18.31 32.74 -25.00
N GLU A 371 -18.13 32.52 -26.30
CA GLU A 371 -18.35 31.23 -26.97
C GLU A 371 -17.35 30.19 -26.45
N GLU A 372 -16.04 30.52 -26.39
CA GLU A 372 -15.01 29.64 -25.83
C GLU A 372 -15.28 29.27 -24.37
N ARG A 373 -15.81 30.21 -23.57
CA ARG A 373 -16.18 29.94 -22.17
C ARG A 373 -17.41 29.03 -22.06
N MET A 374 -18.42 29.23 -22.92
CA MET A 374 -19.62 28.38 -22.94
C MET A 374 -19.28 26.95 -23.36
N GLU A 375 -18.49 26.79 -24.42
CA GLU A 375 -18.00 25.49 -24.88
C GLU A 375 -17.22 24.78 -23.77
N MET A 376 -16.27 25.47 -23.12
CA MET A 376 -15.47 24.89 -22.08
C MET A 376 -16.31 24.47 -20.86
N ARG A 377 -17.30 25.29 -20.45
CA ARG A 377 -18.22 24.91 -19.38
C ARG A 377 -19.01 23.66 -19.70
N HIS A 378 -19.50 23.53 -20.90
CA HIS A 378 -20.26 22.36 -21.35
C HIS A 378 -19.38 21.09 -21.31
N LEU A 379 -18.13 21.19 -21.77
CA LEU A 379 -17.17 20.08 -21.78
C LEU A 379 -16.68 19.67 -20.40
N THR A 380 -16.82 20.53 -19.40
CA THR A 380 -16.32 20.31 -18.04
C THR A 380 -17.42 20.39 -16.98
N GLU A 381 -18.68 20.10 -17.34
CA GLU A 381 -19.85 20.30 -16.48
C GLU A 381 -19.74 19.52 -15.14
N GLU A 382 -19.17 18.32 -15.18
CA GLU A 382 -18.96 17.48 -13.99
C GLU A 382 -17.51 17.53 -13.43
N LYS A 383 -16.65 18.42 -13.96
CA LYS A 383 -15.21 18.44 -13.66
C LYS A 383 -14.80 19.73 -12.99
N LYS A 384 -13.67 19.72 -12.31
CA LYS A 384 -13.09 20.91 -11.68
C LYS A 384 -12.26 21.65 -12.73
N LEU A 385 -12.78 22.78 -13.21
CA LEU A 385 -12.11 23.62 -14.21
C LEU A 385 -11.28 24.72 -13.55
N ILE A 386 -9.99 24.79 -13.86
CA ILE A 386 -9.08 25.90 -13.50
C ILE A 386 -8.64 26.58 -14.79
N THR A 387 -8.95 27.87 -14.94
CA THR A 387 -8.47 28.68 -16.07
C THR A 387 -7.10 29.26 -15.74
N VAL A 388 -6.10 28.85 -16.53
CA VAL A 388 -4.70 29.24 -16.34
C VAL A 388 -4.28 30.27 -17.38
N PHE A 389 -4.18 31.54 -17.00
CA PHE A 389 -3.62 32.58 -17.85
C PHE A 389 -2.10 32.52 -17.84
N ASN A 390 -1.51 31.99 -18.90
CA ASN A 390 -0.07 31.89 -19.04
C ASN A 390 0.52 33.13 -19.73
N LYS A 391 1.84 33.27 -19.69
CA LYS A 391 2.62 34.38 -20.25
C LYS A 391 2.30 35.73 -19.58
N MET A 392 2.00 35.74 -18.27
CA MET A 392 1.74 36.96 -17.52
C MET A 392 2.89 37.97 -17.60
N ASP A 393 4.10 37.54 -17.90
CA ASP A 393 5.28 38.36 -18.12
C ASP A 393 5.13 39.30 -19.32
N THR A 394 4.34 38.92 -20.32
CA THR A 394 4.06 39.72 -21.53
C THR A 394 2.75 40.51 -21.43
N MET A 395 1.91 40.30 -20.41
CA MET A 395 0.61 40.96 -20.25
C MET A 395 0.76 42.34 -19.58
N PRO A 396 0.08 43.38 -20.09
CA PRO A 396 -0.01 44.67 -19.41
C PRO A 396 -0.58 44.55 -18.01
N ALA A 397 -0.08 45.32 -17.04
CA ALA A 397 -0.54 45.26 -15.65
C ALA A 397 -2.07 45.47 -15.49
N ALA A 398 -2.67 46.27 -16.34
CA ALA A 398 -4.14 46.53 -16.40
C ALA A 398 -4.97 45.32 -16.88
N ALA A 399 -4.36 44.34 -17.55
CA ALA A 399 -5.02 43.11 -18.00
C ALA A 399 -4.99 41.99 -16.98
N ARG A 400 -4.25 42.18 -15.88
CA ARG A 400 -4.19 41.26 -14.73
C ARG A 400 -5.35 41.64 -13.82
N CYS A 401 -6.51 40.97 -13.99
CA CYS A 401 -7.68 41.24 -13.14
C CYS A 401 -7.36 40.85 -11.67
N PRO A 402 -7.58 41.75 -10.69
CA PRO A 402 -7.27 41.46 -9.30
C PRO A 402 -8.35 40.64 -8.56
N GLU A 403 -9.38 40.14 -9.29
CA GLU A 403 -10.38 39.27 -8.65
C GLU A 403 -9.70 37.95 -8.25
N VAL A 404 -9.58 37.76 -6.96
CA VAL A 404 -9.16 36.48 -6.35
C VAL A 404 -10.27 35.45 -6.62
N ASN A 405 -10.24 34.88 -7.79
CA ASN A 405 -11.09 33.75 -8.14
C ASN A 405 -10.20 32.48 -8.10
N PRO A 406 -10.43 31.51 -7.20
CA PRO A 406 -9.64 30.29 -7.11
C PRO A 406 -9.66 29.47 -8.39
N GLN A 407 -10.61 29.74 -9.29
CA GLN A 407 -10.72 29.10 -10.58
C GLN A 407 -9.93 29.82 -11.72
N VAL A 408 -9.28 30.97 -11.43
CA VAL A 408 -8.54 31.76 -12.42
C VAL A 408 -7.18 32.13 -11.88
N ILE A 409 -6.12 31.58 -12.47
CA ILE A 409 -4.74 31.75 -12.03
C ILE A 409 -3.89 32.35 -13.14
N TYR A 410 -3.14 33.42 -12.83
CA TYR A 410 -2.19 34.03 -13.74
C TYR A 410 -0.77 33.55 -13.44
N ILE A 411 -0.09 33.00 -14.46
CA ILE A 411 1.25 32.44 -14.34
C ILE A 411 2.20 32.92 -15.46
N SER A 412 3.49 32.81 -15.25
CA SER A 412 4.47 32.70 -16.33
C SER A 412 5.21 31.35 -16.19
N ALA A 413 4.83 30.38 -17.00
CA ALA A 413 5.49 29.09 -17.02
C ALA A 413 6.97 29.22 -17.44
N LYS A 414 7.29 30.18 -18.35
CA LYS A 414 8.65 30.45 -18.79
C LYS A 414 9.55 30.98 -17.66
N LEU A 415 9.04 31.87 -16.82
CA LEU A 415 9.78 32.49 -15.72
C LEU A 415 9.53 31.79 -14.38
N LYS A 416 8.81 30.68 -14.36
CA LYS A 416 8.38 29.91 -13.17
C LYS A 416 7.68 30.79 -12.11
N GLN A 417 6.94 31.81 -12.56
CA GLN A 417 6.24 32.72 -11.67
C GLN A 417 4.83 32.22 -11.38
N ASN A 418 4.44 32.31 -10.09
CA ASN A 418 3.12 31.96 -9.58
C ASN A 418 2.73 30.47 -9.77
N ILE A 419 3.70 29.57 -9.93
CA ILE A 419 3.47 28.14 -10.10
C ILE A 419 2.93 27.53 -8.79
N THR A 420 3.48 27.92 -7.64
CA THR A 420 3.00 27.44 -6.32
C THR A 420 1.53 27.77 -6.07
N ALA A 421 1.05 28.93 -6.53
CA ALA A 421 -0.39 29.27 -6.42
C ALA A 421 -1.25 28.35 -7.31
N LEU A 422 -0.76 27.97 -8.50
CA LEU A 422 -1.42 26.99 -9.36
C LEU A 422 -1.42 25.60 -8.70
N GLU A 423 -0.32 25.15 -8.11
CA GLU A 423 -0.24 23.90 -7.37
C GLU A 423 -1.25 23.87 -6.21
N THR A 424 -1.35 24.95 -5.45
CA THR A 424 -2.35 25.08 -4.38
C THR A 424 -3.78 24.99 -4.91
N ALA A 425 -4.08 25.65 -6.04
CA ALA A 425 -5.40 25.59 -6.64
C ALA A 425 -5.73 24.20 -7.20
N ILE A 426 -4.76 23.48 -7.76
CA ILE A 426 -4.92 22.07 -8.18
C ILE A 426 -5.24 21.19 -6.96
N TYR A 427 -4.52 21.38 -5.85
CA TYR A 427 -4.76 20.63 -4.61
C TYR A 427 -6.15 20.92 -4.03
N GLU A 428 -6.56 22.19 -3.97
CA GLU A 428 -7.89 22.59 -3.49
C GLU A 428 -9.01 22.07 -4.40
N ALA A 429 -8.81 22.11 -5.73
CA ALA A 429 -9.77 21.57 -6.71
C ALA A 429 -9.99 20.07 -6.54
N ALA A 430 -9.01 19.34 -6.03
CA ALA A 430 -9.16 17.92 -5.72
C ALA A 430 -10.22 17.64 -4.64
N GLY A 431 -10.60 18.65 -3.85
CA GLY A 431 -11.67 18.54 -2.84
C GLY A 431 -11.38 17.53 -1.75
N LEU A 432 -10.11 17.25 -1.49
CA LEU A 432 -9.70 16.24 -0.52
C LEU A 432 -9.99 16.72 0.90
N GLN A 433 -10.74 15.92 1.64
CA GLN A 433 -10.84 16.11 3.08
C GLN A 433 -9.47 15.92 3.73
N THR A 434 -9.23 16.62 4.84
CA THR A 434 -7.98 16.47 5.61
C THR A 434 -7.84 15.01 6.06
N ILE A 435 -6.92 14.29 5.41
CA ILE A 435 -6.61 12.89 5.76
C ILE A 435 -5.74 12.92 7.02
N ASN A 436 -6.22 12.30 8.08
CA ASN A 436 -5.48 12.09 9.31
C ASN A 436 -5.24 10.58 9.52
N GLU A 437 -4.41 10.23 10.50
CA GLU A 437 -4.06 8.83 10.80
C GLU A 437 -5.26 7.95 11.19
N ASN A 438 -6.38 8.55 11.57
CA ASN A 438 -7.61 7.85 11.98
C ASN A 438 -8.67 7.84 10.87
N SER A 439 -8.40 8.46 9.71
CA SER A 439 -9.35 8.47 8.60
C SER A 439 -9.51 7.06 8.05
N VAL A 440 -10.76 6.59 7.97
CA VAL A 440 -11.11 5.32 7.34
C VAL A 440 -11.58 5.62 5.92
N ILE A 441 -10.73 5.29 4.95
CA ILE A 441 -10.96 5.52 3.52
C ILE A 441 -10.79 4.19 2.80
N ILE A 442 -11.75 3.84 1.94
CA ILE A 442 -11.73 2.61 1.16
C ILE A 442 -10.89 2.80 -0.10
N THR A 443 -9.98 1.86 -0.36
CA THR A 443 -9.10 1.87 -1.54
C THR A 443 -9.22 0.62 -2.40
N SER A 444 -9.88 -0.42 -1.89
CA SER A 444 -10.05 -1.71 -2.57
C SER A 444 -11.43 -1.80 -3.21
N ALA A 445 -11.48 -2.16 -4.51
CA ALA A 445 -12.74 -2.41 -5.21
C ALA A 445 -13.54 -3.56 -4.57
N ARG A 446 -12.86 -4.57 -4.02
CA ARG A 446 -13.52 -5.67 -3.28
C ARG A 446 -14.27 -5.17 -2.05
N HIS A 447 -13.66 -4.23 -1.30
CA HIS A 447 -14.32 -3.63 -0.13
C HIS A 447 -15.51 -2.77 -0.54
N TYR A 448 -15.36 -2.00 -1.63
CA TYR A 448 -16.44 -1.19 -2.19
C TYR A 448 -17.64 -2.06 -2.60
N ASP A 449 -17.40 -3.15 -3.33
CA ASP A 449 -18.42 -4.08 -3.78
C ASP A 449 -19.18 -4.71 -2.61
N ALA A 450 -18.47 -5.24 -1.63
CA ALA A 450 -19.06 -5.81 -0.42
C ALA A 450 -19.88 -4.79 0.39
N LEU A 451 -19.38 -3.56 0.53
CA LEU A 451 -20.12 -2.48 1.21
C LEU A 451 -21.36 -2.06 0.42
N SER A 452 -21.30 -2.02 -0.91
CA SER A 452 -22.45 -1.69 -1.75
C SER A 452 -23.57 -2.75 -1.61
N HIS A 453 -23.23 -4.03 -1.61
CA HIS A 453 -24.19 -5.10 -1.37
C HIS A 453 -24.75 -5.08 0.07
N ALA A 454 -23.90 -4.73 1.06
CA ALA A 454 -24.37 -4.55 2.43
C ALA A 454 -25.36 -3.38 2.54
N ASP A 455 -25.11 -2.29 1.78
CA ASP A 455 -26.00 -1.12 1.71
C ASP A 455 -27.37 -1.47 1.12
N GLU A 456 -27.40 -2.22 0.02
CA GLU A 456 -28.64 -2.72 -0.57
C GLU A 456 -29.45 -3.57 0.42
N SER A 457 -28.76 -4.41 1.19
CA SER A 457 -29.40 -5.29 2.18
C SER A 457 -29.97 -4.49 3.35
N ILE A 458 -29.23 -3.53 3.90
CA ILE A 458 -29.73 -2.71 5.02
C ILE A 458 -30.87 -1.78 4.57
N LEU A 459 -30.89 -1.32 3.33
CA LEU A 459 -32.03 -0.57 2.76
C LEU A 459 -33.29 -1.44 2.69
N ARG A 460 -33.17 -2.72 2.31
CA ARG A 460 -34.31 -3.65 2.37
C ARG A 460 -34.82 -3.84 3.79
N VAL A 461 -33.91 -3.94 4.78
CA VAL A 461 -34.28 -3.98 6.21
C VAL A 461 -35.07 -2.74 6.61
N ILE A 462 -34.59 -1.53 6.24
CA ILE A 462 -35.30 -0.27 6.58
C ILE A 462 -36.70 -0.23 5.96
N ASN A 463 -36.84 -0.64 4.69
CA ASN A 463 -38.11 -0.68 4.02
C ASN A 463 -39.06 -1.71 4.66
N ALA A 464 -38.53 -2.90 4.96
CA ALA A 464 -39.32 -3.96 5.64
C ALA A 464 -39.82 -3.55 7.05
N LEU A 465 -38.98 -2.81 7.80
CA LEU A 465 -39.36 -2.19 9.08
C LEU A 465 -40.47 -1.14 8.89
N ASN A 466 -40.42 -0.31 7.84
CA ASN A 466 -41.45 0.68 7.52
C ASN A 466 -42.76 0.06 7.11
N ASP A 467 -42.70 -1.04 6.35
CA ASP A 467 -43.88 -1.76 5.84
C ASP A 467 -44.48 -2.72 6.88
N GLY A 468 -43.87 -2.82 8.08
CA GLY A 468 -44.34 -3.68 9.17
C GLY A 468 -44.22 -5.17 8.87
N LEU A 469 -43.23 -5.59 8.05
CA LEU A 469 -43.03 -7.00 7.73
C LEU A 469 -42.59 -7.80 8.96
N SER A 470 -42.77 -9.12 8.87
CA SER A 470 -42.38 -10.05 9.94
C SER A 470 -40.90 -10.13 10.18
N GLY A 471 -40.49 -10.40 11.43
CA GLY A 471 -39.10 -10.41 11.86
C GLY A 471 -38.23 -11.45 11.15
N ASP A 472 -38.78 -12.57 10.67
CA ASP A 472 -38.10 -13.61 9.91
C ASP A 472 -37.53 -13.07 8.56
N LEU A 473 -38.36 -12.33 7.82
CA LEU A 473 -37.91 -11.71 6.55
C LEU A 473 -36.83 -10.66 6.76
N ILE A 474 -36.96 -9.85 7.82
CA ILE A 474 -35.96 -8.83 8.18
C ILE A 474 -34.64 -9.49 8.61
N SER A 475 -34.72 -10.58 9.37
CA SER A 475 -33.56 -11.33 9.84
C SER A 475 -32.73 -11.91 8.71
N GLU A 476 -33.33 -12.33 7.59
CA GLU A 476 -32.59 -12.83 6.43
C GLU A 476 -31.79 -11.75 5.75
N ASP A 477 -32.34 -10.56 5.52
CA ASP A 477 -31.60 -9.44 4.96
C ASP A 477 -30.46 -8.95 5.89
N LEU A 478 -30.66 -9.01 7.21
CA LEU A 478 -29.61 -8.71 8.20
C LEU A 478 -28.47 -9.73 8.13
N ARG A 479 -28.78 -11.02 7.95
CA ARG A 479 -27.74 -12.06 7.76
C ARG A 479 -26.92 -11.83 6.50
N ILE A 480 -27.58 -11.52 5.38
CA ILE A 480 -26.89 -11.16 4.13
C ILE A 480 -25.96 -9.96 4.35
N CYS A 481 -26.43 -8.91 5.02
CA CYS A 481 -25.62 -7.75 5.35
C CYS A 481 -24.40 -8.12 6.23
N LEU A 482 -24.58 -8.97 7.23
CA LEU A 482 -23.52 -9.48 8.10
C LEU A 482 -22.45 -10.25 7.31
N ASP A 483 -22.90 -11.09 6.37
CA ASP A 483 -22.02 -11.90 5.53
C ASP A 483 -21.17 -11.02 4.61
N GLN A 484 -21.75 -10.00 3.98
CA GLN A 484 -21.02 -9.05 3.15
C GLN A 484 -19.94 -8.30 3.96
N LEU A 485 -20.24 -7.87 5.18
CA LEU A 485 -19.23 -7.23 6.05
C LEU A 485 -18.16 -8.22 6.52
N ALA A 486 -18.53 -9.49 6.73
CA ALA A 486 -17.57 -10.53 7.11
C ALA A 486 -16.59 -10.86 5.99
N ASP A 487 -17.03 -10.84 4.74
CA ASP A 487 -16.18 -11.08 3.57
C ASP A 487 -15.01 -10.10 3.46
N ILE A 488 -15.21 -8.86 3.89
CA ILE A 488 -14.14 -7.83 3.88
C ILE A 488 -12.97 -8.24 4.78
N THR A 489 -13.25 -8.73 5.98
CA THR A 489 -12.24 -9.10 6.98
C THR A 489 -11.81 -10.57 6.88
N GLY A 490 -12.45 -11.37 6.02
CA GLY A 490 -12.20 -12.80 5.91
C GLY A 490 -12.83 -13.62 7.05
N GLY A 491 -13.90 -13.11 7.65
CA GLY A 491 -14.61 -13.77 8.77
C GLY A 491 -15.49 -14.97 8.37
N GLN A 492 -15.77 -15.14 7.09
CA GLN A 492 -16.28 -16.39 6.49
C GLN A 492 -15.12 -17.22 5.97
N ILE A 493 -15.33 -18.53 5.78
CA ILE A 493 -14.32 -19.45 5.22
C ILE A 493 -14.10 -19.04 3.75
N THR A 494 -13.12 -18.18 3.54
CA THR A 494 -12.71 -17.73 2.21
C THR A 494 -12.06 -18.91 1.49
N THR A 495 -12.53 -19.26 0.29
CA THR A 495 -11.98 -20.37 -0.47
C THR A 495 -10.53 -20.13 -0.82
N HIS A 496 -9.72 -21.22 -0.98
CA HIS A 496 -8.32 -21.12 -1.42
C HIS A 496 -8.14 -20.38 -2.75
N GLU A 497 -9.14 -20.43 -3.62
CA GLU A 497 -9.15 -19.75 -4.90
C GLU A 497 -9.23 -18.22 -4.74
N VAL A 498 -10.12 -17.74 -3.88
CA VAL A 498 -10.28 -16.31 -3.57
C VAL A 498 -9.03 -15.77 -2.90
N LEU A 499 -8.49 -16.49 -1.91
CA LEU A 499 -7.22 -16.12 -1.27
C LEU A 499 -6.08 -16.10 -2.30
N GLY A 500 -5.99 -17.09 -3.18
CA GLY A 500 -5.02 -17.15 -4.27
C GLY A 500 -5.08 -15.93 -5.19
N ASN A 501 -6.27 -15.46 -5.54
CA ASN A 501 -6.46 -14.28 -6.38
C ASN A 501 -6.04 -12.98 -5.67
N ILE A 502 -6.35 -12.84 -4.37
CA ILE A 502 -5.95 -11.66 -3.57
C ILE A 502 -4.43 -11.59 -3.48
N PHE A 503 -3.76 -12.69 -3.13
CA PHE A 503 -2.32 -12.72 -2.88
C PHE A 503 -1.46 -12.81 -4.15
N LYS A 504 -2.03 -13.17 -5.31
CA LYS A 504 -1.31 -13.31 -6.59
C LYS A 504 -0.52 -12.05 -7.00
N ASN A 505 -1.03 -10.88 -6.67
CA ASN A 505 -0.43 -9.60 -7.04
C ASN A 505 0.57 -9.07 -6.00
N PHE A 506 0.84 -9.82 -4.95
CA PHE A 506 1.81 -9.44 -3.92
C PHE A 506 3.24 -9.75 -4.37
N CYS A 507 4.22 -9.07 -3.77
CA CYS A 507 5.62 -9.37 -4.00
C CYS A 507 6.01 -10.73 -3.41
N ILE A 508 6.88 -11.48 -4.11
CA ILE A 508 7.51 -12.68 -3.56
C ILE A 508 8.39 -12.26 -2.38
N GLY A 509 8.29 -13.00 -1.26
CA GLY A 509 9.05 -12.68 -0.05
C GLY A 509 8.28 -11.87 1.00
N LYS A 510 6.99 -11.58 0.70
CA LYS A 510 6.07 -10.91 1.64
C LYS A 510 4.72 -11.56 1.73
#